data_644ad44bcfcc8a0cd83446e94d26b4b1
#
_entry.id   644ad44bcfcc8a0cd83446e94d26b4b1
#
_cell.length_a   1.000
_cell.length_b   1.000
_cell.length_c   1.000
_cell.angle_alpha   90.00
_cell.angle_beta   90.00
_cell.angle_gamma   90.00
#
_symmetry.space_group_name_H-M   'P 1'
#
loop_
_entity.id
_entity.type
_entity.pdbx_description
1 polymer ?
#
loop_
_entity_poly.entity_id
_entity_poly.type
_entity_poly.pdbx_seq_one_letter_code
_entity_poly.pdbx_strand_id
1 'polypeptide(L)'
;MPKSKTTKLITILGPTASGKTALSLKLAKKFSAEIISADSRAIYKELDIGSAKPTKDVTSYKLQVTSKKRKDYFVNGIPHHLIDVVPPNKTLTLAQYKKLALAQIHVIARRDKVPFLVGGTALYIYSIIDNWLIPEVPPDKKLRAKLEKQPSEKLFKMLIKKDPQAKELVDSKNKRRIIRALEVIAATGKPFSQQRTKGEPLFDTLILGIKKSPEETKKAIAKRTKQMLKAGLIAEVKNLLKKGYSPKSPALSGIHYKEIIDYLNKKTSLSETVTLINKNDEQLVRRQMAWFKKDKRIKWVKNQREAERLASLFIK
;
A
#
# COMPACT_ATOMS: atom_id res chain seq x y z
N MET A 1 -18.14 -24.92 -23.51
CA MET A 1 -16.86 -24.20 -23.41
C MET A 1 -16.22 -24.58 -22.09
N PRO A 2 -14.95 -24.96 -22.02
CA PRO A 2 -14.30 -25.24 -20.75
C PRO A 2 -14.32 -23.97 -19.91
N LYS A 3 -14.80 -24.03 -18.65
CA LYS A 3 -14.75 -22.94 -17.70
C LYS A 3 -13.30 -22.49 -17.60
N SER A 4 -12.98 -21.26 -18.01
CA SER A 4 -11.64 -20.72 -17.89
C SER A 4 -11.23 -20.84 -16.42
N LYS A 5 -10.13 -21.53 -16.17
CA LYS A 5 -9.64 -21.79 -14.82
C LYS A 5 -9.38 -20.44 -14.14
N THR A 6 -10.15 -20.10 -13.11
CA THR A 6 -10.00 -18.84 -12.39
C THR A 6 -8.57 -18.71 -11.88
N THR A 7 -7.91 -17.61 -12.16
CA THR A 7 -6.52 -17.38 -11.73
C THR A 7 -6.43 -17.42 -10.20
N LYS A 8 -5.54 -18.27 -9.68
CA LYS A 8 -5.22 -18.35 -8.25
C LYS A 8 -4.34 -17.17 -7.84
N LEU A 9 -4.70 -16.49 -6.74
CA LEU A 9 -3.96 -15.36 -6.18
C LEU A 9 -3.69 -15.61 -4.70
N ILE A 10 -2.43 -15.56 -4.28
CA ILE A 10 -2.08 -15.60 -2.86
C ILE A 10 -1.83 -14.20 -2.35
N THR A 11 -2.60 -13.75 -1.38
CA THR A 11 -2.43 -12.46 -0.71
C THR A 11 -1.75 -12.66 0.63
N ILE A 12 -0.61 -12.00 0.86
CA ILE A 12 0.12 -12.03 2.13
C ILE A 12 0.04 -10.63 2.76
N LEU A 13 -0.73 -10.51 3.81
CA LEU A 13 -0.97 -9.25 4.48
C LEU A 13 -0.60 -9.26 5.97
N GLY A 14 -0.53 -8.08 6.51
CA GLY A 14 -0.26 -7.84 7.93
C GLY A 14 0.23 -6.43 8.16
N PRO A 15 0.31 -5.98 9.41
CA PRO A 15 0.75 -4.63 9.72
C PRO A 15 2.25 -4.41 9.43
N THR A 16 2.68 -3.16 9.51
CA THR A 16 4.11 -2.83 9.44
C THR A 16 4.89 -3.61 10.50
N ALA A 17 6.14 -3.94 10.22
CA ALA A 17 7.04 -4.73 11.09
C ALA A 17 6.56 -6.15 11.48
N SER A 18 5.52 -6.72 10.82
CA SER A 18 5.03 -8.07 11.11
C SER A 18 5.90 -9.21 10.55
N GLY A 19 6.78 -8.95 9.58
CA GLY A 19 7.62 -9.98 8.94
C GLY A 19 7.10 -10.49 7.59
N LYS A 20 6.10 -9.80 6.99
CA LYS A 20 5.53 -10.16 5.67
C LYS A 20 6.57 -10.42 4.59
N THR A 21 7.54 -9.52 4.45
CA THR A 21 8.57 -9.62 3.41
C THR A 21 9.39 -10.90 3.54
N ALA A 22 9.83 -11.24 4.75
CA ALA A 22 10.60 -12.46 4.97
C ALA A 22 9.78 -13.72 4.63
N LEU A 23 8.51 -13.77 5.05
CA LEU A 23 7.63 -14.90 4.71
C LEU A 23 7.35 -14.96 3.21
N SER A 24 7.01 -13.83 2.57
CA SER A 24 6.69 -13.82 1.14
C SER A 24 7.86 -14.27 0.26
N LEU A 25 9.10 -13.89 0.59
CA LEU A 25 10.29 -14.34 -0.12
C LEU A 25 10.49 -15.87 -0.01
N LYS A 26 10.32 -16.42 1.18
CA LYS A 26 10.44 -17.87 1.38
C LYS A 26 9.38 -18.66 0.61
N LEU A 27 8.12 -18.22 0.68
CA LEU A 27 7.03 -18.84 -0.06
C LEU A 27 7.19 -18.65 -1.58
N ALA A 28 7.57 -17.46 -2.03
CA ALA A 28 7.76 -17.18 -3.45
C ALA A 28 8.86 -18.05 -4.06
N LYS A 29 9.97 -18.27 -3.34
CA LYS A 29 11.02 -19.20 -3.77
C LYS A 29 10.50 -20.62 -3.89
N LYS A 30 9.73 -21.10 -2.90
CA LYS A 30 9.20 -22.47 -2.87
C LYS A 30 8.18 -22.74 -3.98
N PHE A 31 7.33 -21.76 -4.29
CA PHE A 31 6.23 -21.91 -5.26
C PHE A 31 6.52 -21.25 -6.62
N SER A 32 7.76 -20.87 -6.90
CA SER A 32 8.16 -20.18 -8.13
C SER A 32 7.27 -18.95 -8.44
N ALA A 33 6.87 -18.24 -7.39
CA ALA A 33 5.94 -17.12 -7.47
C ALA A 33 6.65 -15.79 -7.73
N GLU A 34 5.90 -14.80 -8.21
CA GLU A 34 6.35 -13.41 -8.34
C GLU A 34 5.54 -12.51 -7.43
N ILE A 35 6.17 -11.49 -6.86
CA ILE A 35 5.58 -10.63 -5.84
C ILE A 35 5.09 -9.32 -6.45
N ILE A 36 3.85 -8.95 -6.15
CA ILE A 36 3.24 -7.65 -6.47
C ILE A 36 3.12 -6.87 -5.17
N SER A 37 3.78 -5.73 -5.08
CA SER A 37 3.76 -4.90 -3.87
C SER A 37 2.40 -4.20 -3.68
N ALA A 38 1.77 -4.43 -2.52
CA ALA A 38 0.60 -3.70 -2.05
C ALA A 38 0.97 -2.72 -0.92
N ASP A 39 2.04 -1.96 -1.15
CA ASP A 39 2.54 -0.92 -0.24
C ASP A 39 2.55 0.44 -0.93
N SER A 40 1.79 1.39 -0.39
CA SER A 40 1.65 2.74 -0.95
C SER A 40 2.88 3.64 -0.76
N ARG A 41 3.92 3.17 -0.10
CA ARG A 41 5.20 3.88 0.03
C ARG A 41 6.26 3.30 -0.89
N ALA A 42 6.31 1.99 -1.04
CA ALA A 42 7.25 1.33 -1.93
C ALA A 42 7.07 1.67 -3.42
N ILE A 43 5.91 2.22 -3.80
CA ILE A 43 5.65 2.68 -5.18
C ILE A 43 6.51 3.89 -5.61
N TYR A 44 7.03 4.68 -4.67
CA TYR A 44 7.82 5.86 -4.99
C TYR A 44 9.28 5.52 -5.23
N LYS A 45 9.84 5.99 -6.33
CA LYS A 45 11.28 5.93 -6.60
C LYS A 45 12.06 6.72 -5.55
N GLU A 46 13.29 6.32 -5.27
CA GLU A 46 14.21 7.04 -4.39
C GLU A 46 13.79 7.11 -2.89
N LEU A 47 12.66 6.55 -2.53
CA LEU A 47 12.23 6.41 -1.14
C LEU A 47 12.54 4.98 -0.68
N ASP A 48 13.79 4.68 -0.39
CA ASP A 48 14.22 3.29 -0.20
C ASP A 48 14.26 2.91 1.28
N ILE A 49 14.97 3.70 2.08
CA ILE A 49 15.17 3.42 3.52
C ILE A 49 13.89 3.71 4.30
N GLY A 50 13.36 4.93 4.18
CA GLY A 50 12.18 5.34 4.94
C GLY A 50 10.89 4.62 4.55
N SER A 51 10.81 4.05 3.36
CA SER A 51 9.68 3.19 2.95
C SER A 51 9.87 1.72 3.34
N ALA A 52 11.03 1.35 3.88
CA ALA A 52 11.41 -0.03 4.17
C ALA A 52 11.28 -0.97 2.97
N LYS A 53 11.62 -0.51 1.79
CA LYS A 53 11.69 -1.38 0.62
C LYS A 53 12.65 -2.55 0.89
N PRO A 54 12.34 -3.76 0.41
CA PRO A 54 13.32 -4.83 0.43
C PRO A 54 14.53 -4.44 -0.41
N THR A 55 15.74 -4.79 0.06
CA THR A 55 16.97 -4.46 -0.65
C THR A 55 16.98 -5.10 -2.02
N LYS A 56 17.17 -4.29 -3.05
CA LYS A 56 17.27 -4.75 -4.43
C LYS A 56 18.57 -5.50 -4.66
N ASP A 57 18.51 -6.59 -5.42
CA ASP A 57 19.70 -7.30 -5.87
C ASP A 57 20.59 -6.39 -6.73
N VAL A 58 21.90 -6.44 -6.48
CA VAL A 58 22.89 -5.60 -7.20
C VAL A 58 23.02 -6.06 -8.66
N THR A 59 22.87 -7.35 -8.92
CA THR A 59 22.86 -7.96 -10.25
C THR A 59 21.44 -7.92 -10.82
N SER A 60 21.17 -6.94 -11.69
CA SER A 60 19.98 -6.95 -12.52
C SER A 60 20.13 -8.07 -13.55
N TYR A 61 19.51 -9.24 -13.30
CA TYR A 61 19.30 -10.23 -14.35
C TYR A 61 18.44 -9.59 -15.43
N LYS A 62 19.04 -9.40 -16.62
CA LYS A 62 18.31 -9.05 -17.83
C LYS A 62 17.46 -10.26 -18.21
N LEU A 63 16.25 -10.36 -17.69
CA LEU A 63 15.25 -11.20 -18.33
C LEU A 63 14.94 -10.55 -19.68
N GLN A 64 15.36 -11.20 -20.75
CA GLN A 64 15.00 -10.86 -22.12
C GLN A 64 13.50 -11.10 -22.30
N VAL A 65 12.68 -10.12 -21.97
CA VAL A 65 11.27 -10.13 -22.36
C VAL A 65 10.91 -8.71 -22.79
N THR A 66 10.83 -8.57 -24.10
CA THR A 66 10.25 -7.45 -24.88
C THR A 66 10.87 -6.05 -24.74
N SER A 67 10.99 -5.40 -25.86
CA SER A 67 11.62 -4.18 -26.34
C SER A 67 11.45 -2.85 -25.58
N LYS A 68 11.14 -2.84 -24.28
CA LYS A 68 11.19 -1.62 -23.46
C LYS A 68 12.01 -1.90 -22.21
N LYS A 69 13.11 -1.17 -22.03
CA LYS A 69 14.04 -1.22 -20.88
C LYS A 69 13.31 -0.93 -19.55
N ARG A 70 12.52 -1.88 -19.02
CA ARG A 70 12.10 -1.84 -17.62
C ARG A 70 13.22 -2.41 -16.79
N LYS A 71 13.75 -1.64 -15.86
CA LYS A 71 14.63 -2.14 -14.80
C LYS A 71 13.76 -2.94 -13.84
N ASP A 72 13.77 -4.26 -13.98
CA ASP A 72 13.06 -5.15 -13.07
C ASP A 72 13.62 -5.03 -11.65
N TYR A 73 12.76 -5.18 -10.65
CA TYR A 73 13.13 -5.12 -9.25
C TYR A 73 13.21 -6.54 -8.71
N PHE A 74 14.42 -7.01 -8.42
CA PHE A 74 14.65 -8.34 -7.87
C PHE A 74 15.10 -8.25 -6.42
N VAL A 75 14.65 -9.23 -5.63
CA VAL A 75 15.09 -9.42 -4.24
C VAL A 75 15.33 -10.93 -4.03
N ASN A 76 16.55 -11.31 -3.75
CA ASN A 76 16.97 -12.72 -3.65
C ASN A 76 16.55 -13.56 -4.88
N GLY A 77 16.70 -12.98 -6.07
CA GLY A 77 16.33 -13.60 -7.35
C GLY A 77 14.81 -13.64 -7.62
N ILE A 78 13.97 -13.12 -6.76
CA ILE A 78 12.50 -13.10 -6.91
C ILE A 78 12.06 -11.80 -7.52
N PRO A 79 11.30 -11.82 -8.65
CA PRO A 79 10.76 -10.61 -9.26
C PRO A 79 9.75 -9.92 -8.34
N HIS A 80 9.92 -8.60 -8.19
CA HIS A 80 8.99 -7.74 -7.46
C HIS A 80 8.42 -6.69 -8.40
N HIS A 81 7.10 -6.62 -8.44
CA HIS A 81 6.36 -5.66 -9.26
C HIS A 81 5.76 -4.57 -8.40
N LEU A 82 5.52 -3.41 -9.01
CA LEU A 82 4.94 -2.21 -8.39
C LEU A 82 5.78 -1.63 -7.23
N ILE A 83 7.09 -1.78 -7.33
CA ILE A 83 8.08 -1.01 -6.58
C ILE A 83 8.70 0.01 -7.56
N ASP A 84 9.05 1.21 -7.11
CA ASP A 84 9.67 2.27 -7.92
C ASP A 84 8.86 2.67 -9.18
N VAL A 85 7.53 2.76 -9.05
CA VAL A 85 6.62 3.03 -10.17
C VAL A 85 6.60 4.51 -10.55
N VAL A 86 6.53 5.40 -9.55
CA VAL A 86 6.37 6.84 -9.75
C VAL A 86 7.42 7.66 -9.03
N PRO A 87 7.86 8.81 -9.59
CA PRO A 87 8.76 9.72 -8.89
C PRO A 87 8.03 10.39 -7.70
N PRO A 88 8.78 10.92 -6.70
CA PRO A 88 8.23 11.50 -5.47
C PRO A 88 7.26 12.69 -5.67
N ASN A 89 7.35 13.40 -6.79
CA ASN A 89 6.48 14.52 -7.14
C ASN A 89 5.19 14.13 -7.87
N LYS A 90 5.00 12.85 -8.16
CA LYS A 90 3.77 12.32 -8.79
C LYS A 90 2.93 11.56 -7.77
N THR A 91 1.64 11.44 -8.05
CA THR A 91 0.72 10.65 -7.22
C THR A 91 0.20 9.48 -8.03
N LEU A 92 0.18 8.28 -7.44
CA LEU A 92 -0.52 7.14 -7.99
C LEU A 92 -1.88 7.01 -7.28
N THR A 93 -2.96 7.14 -8.04
CA THR A 93 -4.31 6.96 -7.50
C THR A 93 -4.62 5.48 -7.25
N LEU A 94 -5.63 5.20 -6.41
CA LEU A 94 -6.07 3.81 -6.16
C LEU A 94 -6.53 3.11 -7.46
N ALA A 95 -7.23 3.81 -8.34
CA ALA A 95 -7.66 3.27 -9.63
C ALA A 95 -6.46 2.91 -10.54
N GLN A 96 -5.46 3.79 -10.62
CA GLN A 96 -4.22 3.52 -11.37
C GLN A 96 -3.45 2.34 -10.76
N TYR A 97 -3.32 2.28 -9.42
CA TYR A 97 -2.70 1.13 -8.76
C TYR A 97 -3.45 -0.16 -9.11
N LYS A 98 -4.78 -0.18 -8.96
CA LYS A 98 -5.61 -1.35 -9.31
C LYS A 98 -5.36 -1.82 -10.73
N LYS A 99 -5.41 -0.89 -11.71
CA LYS A 99 -5.16 -1.20 -13.12
C LYS A 99 -3.78 -1.85 -13.34
N LEU A 100 -2.74 -1.28 -12.73
CA LEU A 100 -1.38 -1.83 -12.82
C LEU A 100 -1.26 -3.20 -12.15
N ALA A 101 -1.86 -3.38 -10.97
CA ALA A 101 -1.79 -4.64 -10.24
C ALA A 101 -2.53 -5.77 -10.97
N LEU A 102 -3.72 -5.50 -11.49
CA LEU A 102 -4.47 -6.47 -12.31
C LEU A 102 -3.68 -6.89 -13.56
N ALA A 103 -3.06 -5.92 -14.26
CA ALA A 103 -2.22 -6.22 -15.41
C ALA A 103 -1.04 -7.13 -15.04
N GLN A 104 -0.37 -6.88 -13.90
CA GLN A 104 0.74 -7.73 -13.45
C GLN A 104 0.28 -9.13 -13.03
N ILE A 105 -0.85 -9.25 -12.34
CA ILE A 105 -1.43 -10.56 -11.97
C ILE A 105 -1.64 -11.41 -13.23
N HIS A 106 -2.25 -10.84 -14.27
CA HIS A 106 -2.49 -11.56 -15.53
C HIS A 106 -1.18 -11.92 -16.28
N VAL A 107 -0.18 -11.01 -16.27
CA VAL A 107 1.12 -11.28 -16.89
C VAL A 107 1.84 -12.42 -16.18
N ILE A 108 1.80 -12.48 -14.85
CA ILE A 108 2.41 -13.55 -14.05
C ILE A 108 1.69 -14.87 -14.31
N ALA A 109 0.36 -14.87 -14.28
CA ALA A 109 -0.45 -16.07 -14.52
C ALA A 109 -0.24 -16.66 -15.92
N ARG A 110 -0.08 -15.83 -16.97
CA ARG A 110 0.23 -16.29 -18.34
C ARG A 110 1.58 -16.98 -18.48
N ARG A 111 2.46 -16.82 -17.50
CA ARG A 111 3.77 -17.50 -17.43
C ARG A 111 3.73 -18.73 -16.52
N ASP A 112 2.52 -19.23 -16.21
CA ASP A 112 2.28 -20.36 -15.31
C ASP A 112 2.91 -20.18 -13.92
N LYS A 113 3.05 -18.92 -13.49
CA LYS A 113 3.54 -18.57 -12.16
C LYS A 113 2.41 -18.09 -11.25
N VAL A 114 2.57 -18.29 -9.96
CA VAL A 114 1.58 -17.87 -8.97
C VAL A 114 1.82 -16.40 -8.59
N PRO A 115 0.87 -15.48 -8.82
CA PRO A 115 0.98 -14.11 -8.35
C PRO A 115 0.77 -14.02 -6.84
N PHE A 116 1.71 -13.36 -6.16
CA PHE A 116 1.62 -13.03 -4.74
C PHE A 116 1.38 -11.54 -4.55
N LEU A 117 0.24 -11.16 -3.96
CA LEU A 117 -0.05 -9.79 -3.58
C LEU A 117 0.40 -9.56 -2.14
N VAL A 118 1.46 -8.77 -1.93
CA VAL A 118 2.13 -8.65 -0.62
C VAL A 118 2.13 -7.21 -0.13
N GLY A 119 1.56 -6.95 1.05
CA GLY A 119 1.61 -5.60 1.60
C GLY A 119 0.83 -5.35 2.87
N GLY A 120 0.79 -4.07 3.26
CA GLY A 120 0.06 -3.58 4.42
C GLY A 120 -0.96 -2.49 4.11
N THR A 121 -1.06 -2.05 2.85
CA THR A 121 -2.01 -1.02 2.43
C THR A 121 -3.36 -1.65 2.12
N ALA A 122 -4.26 -1.65 3.11
CA ALA A 122 -5.56 -2.29 3.00
C ALA A 122 -6.36 -1.85 1.74
N LEU A 123 -6.37 -0.54 1.42
CA LEU A 123 -7.04 -0.04 0.22
C LEU A 123 -6.52 -0.69 -1.07
N TYR A 124 -5.21 -0.91 -1.18
CA TYR A 124 -4.61 -1.58 -2.33
C TYR A 124 -5.04 -3.05 -2.40
N ILE A 125 -4.93 -3.75 -1.29
CA ILE A 125 -5.27 -5.17 -1.20
C ILE A 125 -6.74 -5.39 -1.55
N TYR A 126 -7.66 -4.71 -0.84
CA TYR A 126 -9.09 -4.91 -1.02
C TYR A 126 -9.62 -4.40 -2.37
N SER A 127 -8.97 -3.41 -2.98
CA SER A 127 -9.34 -3.00 -4.35
C SER A 127 -9.14 -4.12 -5.38
N ILE A 128 -8.22 -5.04 -5.12
CA ILE A 128 -7.92 -6.21 -5.97
C ILE A 128 -8.79 -7.40 -5.58
N ILE A 129 -8.71 -7.86 -4.31
CA ILE A 129 -9.34 -9.11 -3.89
C ILE A 129 -10.87 -9.02 -3.83
N ASP A 130 -11.42 -7.83 -3.59
CA ASP A 130 -12.85 -7.55 -3.61
C ASP A 130 -13.30 -6.86 -4.91
N ASN A 131 -12.42 -6.75 -5.89
CA ASN A 131 -12.69 -6.11 -7.19
C ASN A 131 -13.47 -4.80 -7.08
N TRP A 132 -13.04 -3.86 -6.21
CA TRP A 132 -13.77 -2.62 -6.02
C TRP A 132 -13.94 -1.83 -7.32
N LEU A 133 -15.17 -1.45 -7.62
CA LEU A 133 -15.48 -0.51 -8.69
C LEU A 133 -15.12 0.89 -8.21
N ILE A 134 -14.04 1.43 -8.75
CA ILE A 134 -13.49 2.73 -8.33
C ILE A 134 -13.82 3.75 -9.41
N PRO A 135 -14.56 4.83 -9.08
CA PRO A 135 -14.84 5.90 -10.04
C PRO A 135 -13.54 6.52 -10.57
N GLU A 136 -13.38 6.53 -11.90
CA GLU A 136 -12.22 7.14 -12.58
C GLU A 136 -12.38 8.66 -12.69
N VAL A 137 -12.69 9.32 -11.57
CA VAL A 137 -12.81 10.77 -11.49
C VAL A 137 -11.42 11.36 -11.15
N PRO A 138 -10.82 12.14 -12.05
CA PRO A 138 -9.56 12.80 -11.78
C PRO A 138 -9.72 13.89 -10.69
N PRO A 139 -8.65 14.21 -9.96
CA PRO A 139 -8.69 15.28 -8.95
C PRO A 139 -8.96 16.64 -9.58
N ASP A 140 -10.05 17.30 -9.15
CA ASP A 140 -10.33 18.68 -9.52
C ASP A 140 -9.64 19.64 -8.54
N LYS A 141 -8.52 20.22 -8.97
CA LYS A 141 -7.73 21.14 -8.16
C LYS A 141 -8.49 22.41 -7.76
N LYS A 142 -9.34 22.96 -8.64
CA LYS A 142 -10.12 24.18 -8.38
C LYS A 142 -11.19 23.91 -7.32
N LEU A 143 -11.97 22.85 -7.50
CA LEU A 143 -12.98 22.43 -6.54
C LEU A 143 -12.36 22.11 -5.17
N ARG A 144 -11.25 21.35 -5.14
CA ARG A 144 -10.54 21.05 -3.89
C ARG A 144 -10.08 22.30 -3.16
N ALA A 145 -9.45 23.24 -3.85
CA ALA A 145 -9.01 24.49 -3.25
C ALA A 145 -10.16 25.30 -2.65
N LYS A 146 -11.35 25.30 -3.30
CA LYS A 146 -12.57 25.92 -2.77
C LYS A 146 -13.07 25.20 -1.52
N LEU A 147 -13.15 23.86 -1.56
CA LEU A 147 -13.66 23.06 -0.44
C LEU A 147 -12.68 23.04 0.75
N GLU A 148 -11.36 23.05 0.52
CA GLU A 148 -10.37 23.10 1.60
C GLU A 148 -10.47 24.35 2.49
N LYS A 149 -11.03 25.46 2.00
CA LYS A 149 -11.30 26.67 2.78
C LYS A 149 -12.49 26.54 3.75
N GLN A 150 -13.34 25.52 3.58
CA GLN A 150 -14.54 25.32 4.40
C GLN A 150 -14.24 24.42 5.61
N PRO A 151 -14.91 24.62 6.76
CA PRO A 151 -14.84 23.70 7.90
C PRO A 151 -15.35 22.29 7.54
N SER A 152 -14.76 21.26 8.13
CA SER A 152 -15.14 19.86 7.89
C SER A 152 -16.61 19.58 8.16
N GLU A 153 -17.16 20.20 9.20
CA GLU A 153 -18.57 20.07 9.57
C GLU A 153 -19.51 20.57 8.48
N LYS A 154 -19.22 21.76 7.93
CA LYS A 154 -20.00 22.33 6.81
C LYS A 154 -19.94 21.45 5.57
N LEU A 155 -18.74 20.95 5.24
CA LEU A 155 -18.56 20.04 4.11
C LEU A 155 -19.31 18.73 4.32
N PHE A 156 -19.32 18.21 5.55
CA PHE A 156 -20.05 16.98 5.87
C PHE A 156 -21.57 17.18 5.73
N LYS A 157 -22.12 18.30 6.24
CA LYS A 157 -23.54 18.66 6.02
C LYS A 157 -23.88 18.74 4.53
N MET A 158 -22.99 19.35 3.71
CA MET A 158 -23.16 19.40 2.25
C MET A 158 -23.16 17.99 1.62
N LEU A 159 -22.26 17.11 2.07
CA LEU A 159 -22.21 15.73 1.60
C LEU A 159 -23.50 14.97 1.91
N ILE A 160 -23.97 15.02 3.16
CA ILE A 160 -25.17 14.29 3.60
C ILE A 160 -26.43 14.81 2.89
N LYS A 161 -26.51 16.12 2.59
CA LYS A 161 -27.61 16.67 1.79
C LYS A 161 -27.65 16.06 0.37
N LYS A 162 -26.50 15.74 -0.23
CA LYS A 162 -26.39 15.16 -1.57
C LYS A 162 -26.42 13.63 -1.57
N ASP A 163 -26.01 13.01 -0.48
CA ASP A 163 -25.90 11.55 -0.32
C ASP A 163 -26.09 11.19 1.17
N PRO A 164 -27.32 10.97 1.62
CA PRO A 164 -27.60 10.64 3.02
C PRO A 164 -26.88 9.36 3.50
N GLN A 165 -26.69 8.37 2.60
CA GLN A 165 -26.02 7.12 2.94
C GLN A 165 -24.50 7.29 3.14
N ALA A 166 -23.92 8.39 2.66
CA ALA A 166 -22.50 8.68 2.88
C ALA A 166 -22.15 8.82 4.37
N LYS A 167 -23.12 9.07 5.26
CA LYS A 167 -22.95 9.11 6.72
C LYS A 167 -22.32 7.83 7.27
N GLU A 168 -22.66 6.67 6.72
CA GLU A 168 -22.14 5.37 7.14
C GLU A 168 -20.74 5.06 6.56
N LEU A 169 -20.36 5.77 5.50
CA LEU A 169 -19.15 5.47 4.71
C LEU A 169 -18.00 6.45 4.94
N VAL A 170 -18.33 7.68 5.33
CA VAL A 170 -17.38 8.80 5.41
C VAL A 170 -17.39 9.38 6.83
N ASP A 171 -16.23 9.28 7.49
CA ASP A 171 -16.02 9.88 8.79
C ASP A 171 -16.09 11.42 8.68
N SER A 172 -16.97 12.04 9.48
CA SER A 172 -17.20 13.50 9.53
C SER A 172 -15.94 14.32 9.88
N LYS A 173 -14.97 13.71 10.56
CA LYS A 173 -13.69 14.33 10.92
C LYS A 173 -12.64 14.21 9.80
N ASN A 174 -12.89 13.40 8.78
CA ASN A 174 -11.94 13.16 7.70
C ASN A 174 -12.20 14.07 6.49
N LYS A 175 -11.77 15.33 6.59
CA LYS A 175 -11.95 16.34 5.56
C LYS A 175 -11.56 15.89 4.15
N ARG A 176 -10.44 15.16 4.02
CA ARG A 176 -9.99 14.65 2.71
C ARG A 176 -10.99 13.68 2.09
N ARG A 177 -11.59 12.80 2.90
CA ARG A 177 -12.62 11.86 2.42
C ARG A 177 -13.91 12.56 2.06
N ILE A 178 -14.32 13.55 2.85
CA ILE A 178 -15.50 14.36 2.56
C ILE A 178 -15.32 15.11 1.24
N ILE A 179 -14.19 15.79 1.03
CA ILE A 179 -13.87 16.48 -0.22
C ILE A 179 -13.86 15.51 -1.39
N ARG A 180 -13.26 14.32 -1.24
CA ARG A 180 -13.28 13.31 -2.30
C ARG A 180 -14.68 12.84 -2.65
N ALA A 181 -15.54 12.62 -1.68
CA ALA A 181 -16.92 12.23 -1.93
C ALA A 181 -17.70 13.33 -2.67
N LEU A 182 -17.56 14.58 -2.25
CA LEU A 182 -18.17 15.74 -2.92
C LEU A 182 -17.63 15.93 -4.35
N GLU A 183 -16.33 15.71 -4.57
CA GLU A 183 -15.69 15.77 -5.89
C GLU A 183 -16.26 14.70 -6.83
N VAL A 184 -16.41 13.45 -6.33
CA VAL A 184 -16.98 12.35 -7.12
C VAL A 184 -18.43 12.63 -7.47
N ILE A 185 -19.24 13.12 -6.53
CA ILE A 185 -20.64 13.52 -6.80
C ILE A 185 -20.71 14.64 -7.83
N ALA A 186 -19.84 15.67 -7.70
CA ALA A 186 -19.82 16.79 -8.64
C ALA A 186 -19.47 16.37 -10.07
N ALA A 187 -18.55 15.40 -10.21
CA ALA A 187 -18.11 14.93 -11.52
C ALA A 187 -19.06 13.92 -12.19
N THR A 188 -19.80 13.14 -11.39
CA THR A 188 -20.61 12.04 -11.90
C THR A 188 -22.12 12.28 -11.83
N GLY A 189 -22.55 13.24 -11.03
CA GLY A 189 -23.97 13.46 -10.73
C GLY A 189 -24.63 12.40 -9.85
N LYS A 190 -23.89 11.32 -9.49
CA LYS A 190 -24.42 10.18 -8.74
C LYS A 190 -23.97 10.22 -7.27
N PRO A 191 -24.77 9.71 -6.30
CA PRO A 191 -24.35 9.56 -4.90
C PRO A 191 -23.04 8.78 -4.77
N PHE A 192 -22.16 9.22 -3.90
CA PHE A 192 -20.88 8.56 -3.65
C PHE A 192 -21.05 7.14 -3.09
N SER A 193 -22.07 6.95 -2.25
CA SER A 193 -22.43 5.65 -1.67
C SER A 193 -22.71 4.59 -2.74
N GLN A 194 -23.37 4.96 -3.82
CA GLN A 194 -23.72 4.06 -4.93
C GLN A 194 -22.52 3.71 -5.82
N GLN A 195 -21.45 4.50 -5.77
CA GLN A 195 -20.26 4.32 -6.61
C GLN A 195 -19.14 3.52 -5.91
N ARG A 196 -19.36 3.13 -4.66
CA ARG A 196 -18.42 2.32 -3.89
C ARG A 196 -18.93 0.88 -3.79
N THR A 197 -19.04 0.22 -4.91
CA THR A 197 -19.52 -1.16 -4.98
C THR A 197 -18.38 -2.14 -5.19
N LYS A 198 -18.62 -3.41 -4.87
CA LYS A 198 -17.74 -4.53 -5.20
C LYS A 198 -18.24 -5.13 -6.51
N GLY A 199 -17.30 -5.46 -7.41
CA GLY A 199 -17.59 -6.28 -8.56
C GLY A 199 -17.50 -7.77 -8.23
N GLU A 200 -17.80 -8.62 -9.20
CA GLU A 200 -17.57 -10.05 -9.08
C GLU A 200 -16.08 -10.36 -8.82
N PRO A 201 -15.76 -11.34 -7.97
CA PRO A 201 -14.39 -11.74 -7.72
C PRO A 201 -13.67 -12.15 -9.00
N LEU A 202 -12.52 -11.57 -9.27
CA LEU A 202 -11.72 -11.85 -10.47
C LEU A 202 -10.77 -13.04 -10.28
N PHE A 203 -10.51 -13.41 -9.03
CA PHE A 203 -9.48 -14.40 -8.65
C PHE A 203 -10.02 -15.35 -7.59
N ASP A 204 -9.60 -16.61 -7.66
CA ASP A 204 -9.62 -17.48 -6.50
C ASP A 204 -8.49 -17.04 -5.56
N THR A 205 -8.80 -16.66 -4.33
CA THR A 205 -7.85 -15.96 -3.47
C THR A 205 -7.65 -16.63 -2.11
N LEU A 206 -6.42 -17.03 -1.83
CA LEU A 206 -5.99 -17.38 -0.47
C LEU A 206 -5.41 -16.13 0.23
N ILE A 207 -5.95 -15.79 1.40
CA ILE A 207 -5.48 -14.64 2.18
C ILE A 207 -4.75 -15.13 3.43
N LEU A 208 -3.44 -14.95 3.46
CA LEU A 208 -2.58 -15.28 4.60
C LEU A 208 -2.28 -14.01 5.40
N GLY A 209 -2.63 -14.00 6.67
CA GLY A 209 -2.38 -12.89 7.59
C GLY A 209 -1.23 -13.19 8.55
N ILE A 210 -0.35 -12.20 8.77
CA ILE A 210 0.71 -12.27 9.76
C ILE A 210 0.50 -11.17 10.80
N LYS A 211 0.52 -11.54 12.07
CA LYS A 211 0.48 -10.60 13.18
C LYS A 211 1.51 -10.98 14.23
N LYS A 212 1.87 -10.01 15.03
CA LYS A 212 2.69 -10.15 16.23
C LYS A 212 1.90 -9.69 17.44
N SER A 213 2.32 -10.06 18.64
CA SER A 213 1.80 -9.44 19.86
C SER A 213 2.08 -7.94 19.89
N PRO A 214 1.37 -7.15 20.70
CA PRO A 214 1.64 -5.72 20.84
C PRO A 214 3.09 -5.44 21.24
N GLU A 215 3.64 -6.23 22.17
CA GLU A 215 5.00 -6.10 22.70
C GLU A 215 6.04 -6.43 21.62
N GLU A 216 5.88 -7.53 20.90
CA GLU A 216 6.74 -7.89 19.77
C GLU A 216 6.70 -6.84 18.66
N THR A 217 5.53 -6.29 18.40
CA THR A 217 5.34 -5.23 17.41
C THR A 217 6.10 -3.96 17.81
N LYS A 218 5.97 -3.52 19.06
CA LYS A 218 6.68 -2.36 19.59
C LYS A 218 8.22 -2.54 19.51
N LYS A 219 8.72 -3.71 19.92
CA LYS A 219 10.15 -4.06 19.80
C LYS A 219 10.61 -4.06 18.34
N ALA A 220 9.82 -4.63 17.42
CA ALA A 220 10.15 -4.68 16.01
C ALA A 220 10.15 -3.29 15.35
N ILE A 221 9.23 -2.40 15.72
CA ILE A 221 9.20 -1.00 15.28
C ILE A 221 10.46 -0.28 15.74
N ALA A 222 10.77 -0.32 17.03
CA ALA A 222 11.95 0.35 17.58
C ALA A 222 13.25 -0.14 16.94
N LYS A 223 13.40 -1.45 16.75
CA LYS A 223 14.54 -2.06 16.05
C LYS A 223 14.63 -1.53 14.60
N ARG A 224 13.51 -1.49 13.88
CA ARG A 224 13.46 -1.01 12.50
C ARG A 224 13.85 0.45 12.39
N THR A 225 13.34 1.33 13.26
CA THR A 225 13.69 2.76 13.28
C THR A 225 15.20 2.95 13.48
N LYS A 226 15.81 2.22 14.43
CA LYS A 226 17.27 2.26 14.61
C LYS A 226 18.03 1.81 13.36
N GLN A 227 17.57 0.75 12.70
CA GLN A 227 18.19 0.25 11.47
C GLN A 227 18.09 1.27 10.33
N MET A 228 16.93 1.92 10.15
CA MET A 228 16.74 2.97 9.15
C MET A 228 17.68 4.17 9.37
N LEU A 229 17.82 4.63 10.60
CA LEU A 229 18.76 5.71 10.95
C LEU A 229 20.20 5.31 10.65
N LYS A 230 20.61 4.10 11.05
CA LYS A 230 21.95 3.56 10.77
C LYS A 230 22.20 3.41 9.26
N ALA A 231 21.16 3.03 8.49
CA ALA A 231 21.24 2.90 7.04
C ALA A 231 21.26 4.24 6.28
N GLY A 232 21.12 5.38 6.97
CA GLY A 232 21.23 6.70 6.37
C GLY A 232 19.91 7.38 6.03
N LEU A 233 18.83 7.09 6.75
CA LEU A 233 17.52 7.73 6.53
C LEU A 233 17.58 9.27 6.49
N ILE A 234 18.39 9.88 7.34
CA ILE A 234 18.56 11.34 7.36
C ILE A 234 19.21 11.83 6.06
N ALA A 235 20.21 11.10 5.57
CA ALA A 235 20.87 11.43 4.29
C ALA A 235 19.92 11.25 3.10
N GLU A 236 19.12 10.19 3.09
CA GLU A 236 18.08 9.97 2.06
C GLU A 236 17.13 11.17 2.00
N VAL A 237 16.59 11.63 3.13
CA VAL A 237 15.67 12.77 3.19
C VAL A 237 16.35 14.07 2.75
N LYS A 238 17.58 14.33 3.21
CA LYS A 238 18.38 15.51 2.77
C LYS A 238 18.56 15.52 1.25
N ASN A 239 18.89 14.38 0.66
CA ASN A 239 19.09 14.25 -0.78
C ASN A 239 17.80 14.48 -1.57
N LEU A 240 16.66 13.98 -1.10
CA LEU A 240 15.37 14.22 -1.72
C LEU A 240 15.00 15.71 -1.71
N LEU A 241 15.22 16.40 -0.59
CA LEU A 241 15.01 17.84 -0.48
C LEU A 241 15.97 18.64 -1.37
N LYS A 242 17.24 18.24 -1.44
CA LYS A 242 18.25 18.84 -2.33
C LYS A 242 17.87 18.73 -3.83
N LYS A 243 17.19 17.63 -4.22
CA LYS A 243 16.63 17.42 -5.56
C LYS A 243 15.39 18.26 -5.84
N GLY A 244 14.92 19.09 -4.91
CA GLY A 244 13.77 19.97 -5.08
C GLY A 244 12.40 19.29 -4.84
N TYR A 245 12.36 18.08 -4.28
CA TYR A 245 11.08 17.48 -3.94
C TYR A 245 10.43 18.21 -2.75
N SER A 246 9.18 18.62 -2.93
CA SER A 246 8.46 19.36 -1.89
C SER A 246 8.20 18.53 -0.63
N PRO A 247 8.48 19.06 0.57
CA PRO A 247 8.10 18.43 1.84
C PRO A 247 6.60 18.10 1.95
N LYS A 248 5.76 18.85 1.22
CA LYS A 248 4.30 18.67 1.19
C LYS A 248 3.85 17.64 0.17
N SER A 249 4.76 17.06 -0.62
CA SER A 249 4.41 16.02 -1.58
C SER A 249 3.84 14.77 -0.88
N PRO A 250 2.93 14.02 -1.52
CA PRO A 250 2.39 12.77 -0.95
C PRO A 250 3.48 11.77 -0.55
N ALA A 251 4.59 11.74 -1.26
CA ALA A 251 5.74 10.90 -0.95
C ALA A 251 6.39 11.28 0.38
N LEU A 252 6.76 12.56 0.55
CA LEU A 252 7.50 13.04 1.71
C LEU A 252 6.61 13.38 2.93
N SER A 253 5.29 13.44 2.77
CA SER A 253 4.35 13.64 3.89
C SER A 253 4.06 12.36 4.70
N GLY A 254 4.68 11.24 4.36
CA GLY A 254 4.50 9.97 5.06
C GLY A 254 5.34 9.85 6.32
N ILE A 255 5.02 8.84 7.13
CA ILE A 255 5.81 8.45 8.31
C ILE A 255 7.26 8.22 7.88
N HIS A 256 8.20 8.54 8.76
CA HIS A 256 9.65 8.58 8.64
C HIS A 256 10.15 9.83 7.91
N TYR A 257 9.57 10.19 6.77
CA TYR A 257 10.01 11.36 5.99
C TYR A 257 9.62 12.67 6.67
N LYS A 258 8.36 12.81 7.07
CA LYS A 258 7.86 14.03 7.73
C LYS A 258 8.63 14.30 9.02
N GLU A 259 8.82 13.29 9.85
CA GLU A 259 9.50 13.43 11.13
C GLU A 259 10.98 13.82 10.95
N ILE A 260 11.67 13.23 9.96
CA ILE A 260 13.04 13.63 9.63
C ILE A 260 13.11 15.05 9.06
N ILE A 261 12.12 15.48 8.27
CA ILE A 261 12.04 16.86 7.79
C ILE A 261 11.88 17.84 8.96
N ASP A 262 11.03 17.52 9.94
CA ASP A 262 10.85 18.34 11.14
C ASP A 262 12.16 18.40 12.00
N TYR A 263 12.90 17.31 12.10
CA TYR A 263 14.23 17.27 12.70
C TYR A 263 15.24 18.16 11.94
N LEU A 264 15.29 18.05 10.61
CA LEU A 264 16.19 18.88 9.78
C LEU A 264 15.87 20.37 9.88
N ASN A 265 14.62 20.71 10.13
CA ASN A 265 14.16 22.08 10.39
C ASN A 265 14.32 22.51 11.87
N LYS A 266 15.03 21.72 12.70
CA LYS A 266 15.27 21.99 14.14
C LYS A 266 14.00 22.13 14.98
N LYS A 267 12.87 21.54 14.55
CA LYS A 267 11.61 21.53 15.30
C LYS A 267 11.58 20.47 16.40
N THR A 268 12.37 19.43 16.24
CA THR A 268 12.50 18.32 17.19
C THR A 268 13.95 17.91 17.32
N SER A 269 14.35 17.40 18.46
CA SER A 269 15.62 16.68 18.66
C SER A 269 15.58 15.31 17.97
N LEU A 270 16.71 14.66 17.80
CA LEU A 270 16.76 13.30 17.23
C LEU A 270 16.02 12.29 18.11
N SER A 271 16.11 12.41 19.42
CA SER A 271 15.41 11.54 20.38
C SER A 271 13.89 11.67 20.27
N GLU A 272 13.38 12.90 20.22
CA GLU A 272 11.96 13.17 20.00
C GLU A 272 11.49 12.66 18.64
N THR A 273 12.29 12.83 17.60
CA THR A 273 12.01 12.33 16.25
C THR A 273 11.85 10.81 16.24
N VAL A 274 12.76 10.07 16.89
CA VAL A 274 12.67 8.61 17.03
C VAL A 274 11.39 8.20 17.76
N THR A 275 11.07 8.89 18.83
CA THR A 275 9.85 8.65 19.62
C THR A 275 8.59 8.89 18.78
N LEU A 276 8.55 9.97 18.00
CA LEU A 276 7.43 10.29 17.09
C LEU A 276 7.29 9.25 15.96
N ILE A 277 8.38 8.82 15.35
CA ILE A 277 8.38 7.77 14.33
C ILE A 277 7.76 6.50 14.90
N ASN A 278 8.24 6.03 16.05
CA ASN A 278 7.75 4.81 16.69
C ASN A 278 6.25 4.92 17.01
N LYS A 279 5.82 6.03 17.61
CA LYS A 279 4.40 6.31 17.90
C LYS A 279 3.52 6.30 16.65
N ASN A 280 3.98 6.91 15.57
CA ASN A 280 3.24 6.98 14.31
C ASN A 280 3.16 5.63 13.61
N ASP A 281 4.22 4.81 13.70
CA ASP A 281 4.21 3.42 13.22
C ASP A 281 3.25 2.55 14.03
N GLU A 282 3.19 2.69 15.36
CA GLU A 282 2.20 1.99 16.18
C GLU A 282 0.77 2.38 15.81
N GLN A 283 0.53 3.67 15.53
CA GLN A 283 -0.77 4.12 15.04
C GLN A 283 -1.09 3.54 13.65
N LEU A 284 -0.09 3.43 12.77
CA LEU A 284 -0.26 2.78 11.48
C LEU A 284 -0.65 1.31 11.65
N VAL A 285 0.03 0.57 12.53
CA VAL A 285 -0.33 -0.82 12.87
C VAL A 285 -1.79 -0.93 13.32
N ARG A 286 -2.24 -0.05 14.23
CA ARG A 286 -3.64 -0.04 14.71
C ARG A 286 -4.61 0.17 13.55
N ARG A 287 -4.33 1.13 12.66
CA ARG A 287 -5.17 1.40 11.47
C ARG A 287 -5.20 0.21 10.51
N GLN A 288 -4.06 -0.44 10.25
CA GLN A 288 -4.00 -1.63 9.41
C GLN A 288 -4.79 -2.79 10.01
N MET A 289 -4.61 -3.05 11.30
CA MET A 289 -5.31 -4.13 12.00
C MET A 289 -6.82 -3.87 12.13
N ALA A 290 -7.26 -2.61 12.21
CA ALA A 290 -8.70 -2.27 12.19
C ALA A 290 -9.39 -2.69 10.88
N TRP A 291 -8.65 -2.74 9.77
CA TRP A 291 -9.13 -3.31 8.51
C TRP A 291 -9.10 -4.84 8.52
N PHE A 292 -7.93 -5.40 8.83
CA PHE A 292 -7.69 -6.83 8.67
C PHE A 292 -8.48 -7.69 9.67
N LYS A 293 -8.68 -7.24 10.91
CA LYS A 293 -9.47 -7.99 11.92
C LYS A 293 -10.92 -8.21 11.53
N LYS A 294 -11.47 -7.38 10.63
CA LYS A 294 -12.87 -7.48 10.17
C LYS A 294 -13.09 -8.55 9.10
N ASP A 295 -12.03 -8.99 8.42
CA ASP A 295 -12.11 -9.94 7.32
C ASP A 295 -11.91 -11.39 7.82
N LYS A 296 -12.99 -12.14 7.89
CA LYS A 296 -13.00 -13.54 8.34
C LYS A 296 -12.31 -14.51 7.36
N ARG A 297 -12.06 -14.09 6.11
CA ARG A 297 -11.35 -14.91 5.09
C ARG A 297 -9.88 -15.04 5.40
N ILE A 298 -9.31 -14.15 6.22
CA ILE A 298 -7.89 -14.16 6.54
C ILE A 298 -7.54 -15.37 7.39
N LYS A 299 -6.65 -16.20 6.85
CA LYS A 299 -6.01 -17.30 7.59
C LYS A 299 -4.78 -16.75 8.30
N TRP A 300 -4.91 -16.47 9.61
CA TRP A 300 -3.79 -15.98 10.42
C TRP A 300 -2.80 -17.09 10.69
N VAL A 301 -1.60 -16.96 10.16
CA VAL A 301 -0.55 -17.98 10.28
C VAL A 301 0.43 -17.66 11.42
N LYS A 302 0.79 -18.70 12.18
CA LYS A 302 1.73 -18.59 13.31
C LYS A 302 3.18 -18.69 12.84
N ASN A 303 3.44 -19.45 11.79
CA ASN A 303 4.79 -19.71 11.30
C ASN A 303 4.80 -20.03 9.79
N GLN A 304 6.01 -20.20 9.25
CA GLN A 304 6.23 -20.50 7.84
C GLN A 304 5.62 -21.84 7.42
N ARG A 305 5.74 -22.91 8.24
CA ARG A 305 5.24 -24.25 7.89
C ARG A 305 3.73 -24.25 7.66
N GLU A 306 3.00 -23.55 8.52
CA GLU A 306 1.55 -23.41 8.38
C GLU A 306 1.18 -22.64 7.09
N ALA A 307 1.88 -21.56 6.80
CA ALA A 307 1.67 -20.79 5.56
C ALA A 307 1.98 -21.63 4.31
N GLU A 308 3.05 -22.43 4.32
CA GLU A 308 3.41 -23.34 3.23
C GLU A 308 2.34 -24.41 3.03
N ARG A 309 1.85 -25.03 4.11
CA ARG A 309 0.78 -26.03 4.03
C ARG A 309 -0.47 -25.48 3.38
N LEU A 310 -0.95 -24.30 3.83
CA LEU A 310 -2.12 -23.65 3.27
C LEU A 310 -1.92 -23.27 1.79
N ALA A 311 -0.75 -22.73 1.45
CA ALA A 311 -0.42 -22.37 0.07
C ALA A 311 -0.35 -23.61 -0.83
N SER A 312 0.26 -24.70 -0.37
CA SER A 312 0.34 -25.97 -1.12
C SER A 312 -1.04 -26.58 -1.41
N LEU A 313 -1.94 -26.55 -0.42
CA LEU A 313 -3.31 -27.03 -0.60
C LEU A 313 -4.12 -26.16 -1.57
N PHE A 314 -3.85 -24.87 -1.57
CA PHE A 314 -4.56 -23.92 -2.43
C PHE A 314 -4.06 -23.97 -3.89
N ILE A 315 -2.75 -24.15 -4.11
CA ILE A 315 -2.16 -24.16 -5.46
C ILE A 315 -2.50 -25.44 -6.23
N LYS A 316 -2.65 -26.58 -5.54
CA LYS A 316 -3.17 -27.82 -6.14
C LYS A 316 -4.58 -27.61 -6.68
#